data_d8ec98b1236310adfae9497ab98e3459
#
_entry.id   d8ec98b1236310adfae9497ab98e3459
#
_cell.length_a   1.000
_cell.length_b   1.000
_cell.length_c   1.000
_cell.angle_alpha   90.00
_cell.angle_beta   90.00
_cell.angle_gamma   90.00
#
_symmetry.space_group_name_H-M   'P 1'
#
loop_
_entity.id
_entity.type
_entity.pdbx_description
1 polymer ?
#
loop_
_entity_poly.entity_id
_entity_poly.type
_entity_poly.pdbx_seq_one_letter_code
_entity_poly.pdbx_strand_id
1 'polypeptide(L)'
;MSDAVFREISDTQTPQGILAIVRMPKYDLSDLLQGDHTHLLILESVQDPGNLGTMVRTGEGAGITGIIMNKTTVDLFNPKTIRSTMGSIYRVPYLITEHLPDLLDELHKENIRLYAAHLKGDTYYDAFDFTGACGFLIGNEGNGLSDEIAECADCYLKIPMEGKVESLNAAVSAALLMYECKRQRGEHNENMV
;
A
#
# COMPACT_ATOMS: atom_id res chain seq x y z
N MET A 1 17.73 33.30 4.11
CA MET A 1 16.56 33.32 5.02
C MET A 1 17.08 33.38 6.44
N SER A 2 16.43 34.11 7.36
CA SER A 2 16.81 34.09 8.77
C SER A 2 16.33 32.82 9.47
N ASP A 3 17.04 32.39 10.54
CA ASP A 3 16.66 31.21 11.32
C ASP A 3 15.26 31.31 11.91
N ALA A 4 14.79 32.50 12.26
CA ALA A 4 13.44 32.71 12.78
C ALA A 4 12.38 32.39 11.72
N VAL A 5 12.54 32.91 10.53
CA VAL A 5 11.62 32.62 9.38
C VAL A 5 11.70 31.15 8.98
N PHE A 6 12.90 30.57 8.98
CA PHE A 6 13.06 29.15 8.63
C PHE A 6 12.35 28.23 9.62
N ARG A 7 12.42 28.51 10.91
CA ARG A 7 11.70 27.75 11.95
C ARG A 7 10.19 27.81 11.78
N GLU A 8 9.67 28.98 11.39
CA GLU A 8 8.23 29.18 11.22
C GLU A 8 7.66 28.39 10.02
N ILE A 9 8.42 28.30 8.92
CA ILE A 9 7.97 27.60 7.70
C ILE A 9 8.30 26.10 7.67
N SER A 10 9.25 25.64 8.50
CA SER A 10 9.73 24.24 8.45
C SER A 10 8.80 23.23 9.13
N ASP A 11 7.87 23.67 9.96
CA ASP A 11 6.93 22.84 10.74
C ASP A 11 7.62 21.64 11.45
N THR A 12 8.88 21.84 11.89
CA THR A 12 9.66 20.83 12.62
C THR A 12 10.30 21.45 13.87
N GLN A 13 10.36 20.68 14.95
CA GLN A 13 10.98 21.16 16.21
C GLN A 13 12.49 21.40 16.06
N THR A 14 13.15 20.57 15.27
CA THR A 14 14.61 20.63 15.03
C THR A 14 14.91 20.62 13.54
N PRO A 15 14.70 21.76 12.83
CA PRO A 15 14.93 21.83 11.41
C PRO A 15 16.42 21.70 11.07
N GLN A 16 16.74 20.96 10.01
CA GLN A 16 18.11 20.72 9.57
C GLN A 16 18.69 21.84 8.68
N GLY A 17 17.98 22.95 8.56
CA GLY A 17 18.45 24.12 7.82
C GLY A 17 18.28 24.05 6.28
N ILE A 18 17.65 23.01 5.77
CA ILE A 18 17.36 22.82 4.34
C ILE A 18 15.86 22.61 4.16
N LEU A 19 15.27 23.35 3.22
CA LEU A 19 13.90 23.19 2.76
C LEU A 19 13.89 23.18 1.24
N ALA A 20 13.21 22.21 0.64
CA ALA A 20 13.05 22.09 -0.79
C ALA A 20 11.58 22.10 -1.17
N ILE A 21 11.25 22.90 -2.18
CA ILE A 21 9.96 22.83 -2.87
C ILE A 21 10.17 21.96 -4.11
N VAL A 22 9.45 20.84 -4.15
CA VAL A 22 9.53 19.87 -5.24
C VAL A 22 8.21 19.80 -5.99
N ARG A 23 8.27 19.49 -7.29
CA ARG A 23 7.06 19.21 -8.06
C ARG A 23 6.57 17.82 -7.71
N MET A 24 5.27 17.69 -7.40
CA MET A 24 4.65 16.38 -7.17
C MET A 24 4.77 15.53 -8.46
N PRO A 25 5.26 14.28 -8.35
CA PRO A 25 5.21 13.36 -9.46
C PRO A 25 3.75 13.04 -9.80
N LYS A 26 3.50 12.76 -11.08
CA LYS A 26 2.21 12.29 -11.57
C LYS A 26 2.43 10.95 -12.21
N TYR A 27 1.59 10.00 -11.87
CA TYR A 27 1.62 8.64 -12.39
C TYR A 27 0.26 8.30 -13.00
N ASP A 28 0.29 7.54 -14.08
CA ASP A 28 -0.88 6.91 -14.68
C ASP A 28 -0.91 5.42 -14.28
N LEU A 29 -2.03 4.73 -14.50
CA LEU A 29 -2.15 3.31 -14.15
C LEU A 29 -1.04 2.47 -14.78
N SER A 30 -0.68 2.77 -16.04
CA SER A 30 0.38 2.06 -16.76
C SER A 30 1.77 2.15 -16.10
N ASP A 31 2.02 3.17 -15.27
CA ASP A 31 3.29 3.30 -14.55
C ASP A 31 3.39 2.29 -13.38
N LEU A 32 2.24 1.78 -12.91
CA LEU A 32 2.15 0.84 -11.80
C LEU A 32 2.16 -0.63 -12.29
N LEU A 33 1.90 -0.85 -13.58
CA LEU A 33 1.77 -2.19 -14.15
C LEU A 33 3.11 -2.67 -14.73
N GLN A 34 3.52 -3.88 -14.37
CA GLN A 34 4.75 -4.52 -14.83
C GLN A 34 4.49 -5.95 -15.33
N GLY A 35 3.36 -6.15 -16.04
CA GLY A 35 2.95 -7.47 -16.51
C GLY A 35 2.80 -8.46 -15.35
N ASP A 36 3.31 -9.68 -15.50
CA ASP A 36 3.23 -10.74 -14.49
C ASP A 36 3.92 -10.39 -13.17
N HIS A 37 4.82 -9.38 -13.16
CA HIS A 37 5.47 -8.90 -11.96
C HIS A 37 4.70 -7.82 -11.21
N THR A 38 3.54 -7.39 -11.74
CA THR A 38 2.68 -6.42 -11.08
C THR A 38 2.35 -6.86 -9.65
N HIS A 39 2.64 -5.97 -8.69
CA HIS A 39 2.43 -6.18 -7.27
C HIS A 39 1.90 -4.90 -6.65
N LEU A 40 0.60 -4.83 -6.45
CA LEU A 40 -0.10 -3.62 -6.02
C LEU A 40 -0.52 -3.71 -4.55
N LEU A 41 -0.44 -2.57 -3.87
CA LEU A 41 -1.11 -2.33 -2.60
C LEU A 41 -2.27 -1.36 -2.85
N ILE A 42 -3.48 -1.76 -2.49
CA ILE A 42 -4.71 -1.01 -2.76
C ILE A 42 -5.35 -0.65 -1.42
N LEU A 43 -5.52 0.64 -1.16
CA LEU A 43 -5.91 1.16 0.15
C LEU A 43 -7.27 1.85 0.08
N GLU A 44 -8.19 1.40 0.92
CA GLU A 44 -9.48 2.05 1.10
C GLU A 44 -9.54 2.76 2.45
N SER A 45 -9.61 4.08 2.43
CA SER A 45 -9.92 4.92 3.61
C SER A 45 -8.99 4.71 4.82
N VAL A 46 -7.72 4.41 4.59
CA VAL A 46 -6.69 4.36 5.64
C VAL A 46 -6.54 5.76 6.23
N GLN A 47 -6.66 5.91 7.56
CA GLN A 47 -6.75 7.21 8.21
C GLN A 47 -5.48 7.60 8.98
N ASP A 48 -4.71 6.65 9.51
CA ASP A 48 -3.49 6.98 10.24
C ASP A 48 -2.31 7.23 9.30
N PRO A 49 -1.73 8.46 9.31
CA PRO A 49 -0.61 8.80 8.45
C PRO A 49 0.67 7.99 8.76
N GLY A 50 0.80 7.46 9.98
CA GLY A 50 1.89 6.55 10.35
C GLY A 50 1.74 5.19 9.70
N ASN A 51 0.51 4.64 9.66
CA ASN A 51 0.20 3.41 8.93
C ASN A 51 0.47 3.57 7.44
N LEU A 52 -0.07 4.64 6.82
CA LEU A 52 0.16 4.89 5.39
C LEU A 52 1.66 4.98 5.08
N GLY A 53 2.41 5.76 5.83
CA GLY A 53 3.85 5.89 5.61
C GLY A 53 4.61 4.58 5.83
N THR A 54 4.20 3.76 6.81
CA THR A 54 4.75 2.42 7.05
C THR A 54 4.45 1.49 5.89
N MET A 55 3.22 1.51 5.35
CA MET A 55 2.82 0.72 4.19
C MET A 55 3.66 1.07 2.95
N VAL A 56 3.83 2.37 2.66
CA VAL A 56 4.66 2.84 1.54
C VAL A 56 6.10 2.36 1.67
N ARG A 57 6.71 2.54 2.85
CA ARG A 57 8.09 2.12 3.13
C ARG A 57 8.25 0.60 3.04
N THR A 58 7.34 -0.15 3.63
CA THR A 58 7.36 -1.61 3.62
C THR A 58 7.14 -2.14 2.21
N GLY A 59 6.25 -1.51 1.47
CA GLY A 59 5.96 -1.83 0.08
C GLY A 59 7.17 -1.68 -0.83
N GLU A 60 7.93 -0.58 -0.71
CA GLU A 60 9.21 -0.44 -1.42
C GLU A 60 10.16 -1.61 -1.08
N GLY A 61 10.31 -1.94 0.21
CA GLY A 61 11.14 -3.04 0.66
C GLY A 61 10.67 -4.41 0.16
N ALA A 62 9.38 -4.59 -0.01
CA ALA A 62 8.78 -5.81 -0.56
C ALA A 62 8.80 -5.86 -2.10
N GLY A 63 9.09 -4.74 -2.78
CA GLY A 63 9.13 -4.66 -4.24
C GLY A 63 7.76 -4.50 -4.87
N ILE A 64 6.83 -3.75 -4.22
CA ILE A 64 5.57 -3.40 -4.87
C ILE A 64 5.82 -2.50 -6.08
N THR A 65 5.00 -2.64 -7.10
CA THR A 65 5.09 -1.84 -8.32
C THR A 65 4.31 -0.53 -8.22
N GLY A 66 3.35 -0.47 -7.29
CA GLY A 66 2.60 0.75 -7.03
C GLY A 66 1.59 0.66 -5.90
N ILE A 67 1.09 1.82 -5.50
CA ILE A 67 0.05 1.97 -4.49
C ILE A 67 -1.15 2.67 -5.12
N ILE A 68 -2.33 2.11 -4.91
CA ILE A 68 -3.61 2.72 -5.30
C ILE A 68 -4.36 3.11 -4.05
N MET A 69 -4.91 4.31 -4.01
CA MET A 69 -5.66 4.83 -2.86
C MET A 69 -6.92 5.54 -3.32
N ASN A 70 -8.00 5.42 -2.54
CA ASN A 70 -9.14 6.30 -2.71
C ASN A 70 -8.87 7.66 -2.05
N LYS A 71 -9.65 8.70 -2.44
CA LYS A 71 -9.51 10.07 -1.92
C LYS A 71 -9.80 10.22 -0.42
N THR A 72 -10.49 9.27 0.18
CA THR A 72 -10.78 9.28 1.62
C THR A 72 -9.63 8.73 2.46
N THR A 73 -8.60 8.15 1.84
CA THR A 73 -7.33 7.82 2.51
C THR A 73 -6.62 9.12 2.91
N VAL A 74 -5.97 9.11 4.06
CA VAL A 74 -5.18 10.25 4.56
C VAL A 74 -4.19 10.73 3.50
N ASP A 75 -3.97 12.04 3.45
CA ASP A 75 -3.08 12.65 2.46
C ASP A 75 -1.67 12.03 2.52
N LEU A 76 -1.26 11.48 1.38
CA LEU A 76 0.07 10.90 1.18
C LEU A 76 1.18 11.91 1.47
N PHE A 77 0.93 13.19 1.20
CA PHE A 77 1.87 14.29 1.42
C PHE A 77 1.72 14.97 2.79
N ASN A 78 0.89 14.44 3.68
CA ASN A 78 0.87 14.86 5.07
C ASN A 78 2.29 14.75 5.66
N PRO A 79 2.79 15.76 6.38
CA PRO A 79 4.16 15.75 6.94
C PRO A 79 4.49 14.53 7.80
N LYS A 80 3.51 13.97 8.53
CA LYS A 80 3.69 12.75 9.32
C LYS A 80 3.85 11.53 8.42
N THR A 81 3.05 11.44 7.32
CA THR A 81 3.18 10.39 6.32
C THR A 81 4.56 10.45 5.67
N ILE A 82 4.95 11.61 5.12
CA ILE A 82 6.26 11.79 4.46
C ILE A 82 7.40 11.32 5.35
N ARG A 83 7.42 11.74 6.63
CA ARG A 83 8.45 11.31 7.59
C ARG A 83 8.47 9.80 7.77
N SER A 84 7.30 9.17 7.87
CA SER A 84 7.17 7.72 8.09
C SER A 84 7.64 6.89 6.89
N THR A 85 7.58 7.43 5.67
CA THR A 85 8.03 6.74 4.46
C THR A 85 9.56 6.61 4.37
N MET A 86 10.33 7.40 5.12
CA MET A 86 11.80 7.44 5.03
C MET A 86 12.31 7.63 3.59
N GLY A 87 11.57 8.42 2.80
CA GLY A 87 11.90 8.73 1.42
C GLY A 87 11.35 7.76 0.36
N SER A 88 10.69 6.68 0.75
CA SER A 88 10.06 5.72 -0.19
C SER A 88 8.99 6.38 -1.08
N ILE A 89 8.35 7.44 -0.58
CA ILE A 89 7.34 8.22 -1.32
C ILE A 89 7.86 8.76 -2.67
N TYR A 90 9.16 8.93 -2.83
CA TYR A 90 9.77 9.44 -4.06
C TYR A 90 10.15 8.33 -5.06
N ARG A 91 9.98 7.06 -4.68
CA ARG A 91 10.42 5.91 -5.47
C ARG A 91 9.30 4.92 -5.78
N VAL A 92 8.24 4.91 -4.96
CA VAL A 92 7.07 4.05 -5.19
C VAL A 92 6.03 4.83 -5.99
N PRO A 93 5.64 4.39 -7.19
CA PRO A 93 4.53 4.97 -7.92
C PRO A 93 3.22 4.87 -7.15
N TYR A 94 2.36 5.87 -7.30
CA TYR A 94 1.06 5.88 -6.65
C TYR A 94 -0.02 6.48 -7.54
N LEU A 95 -1.27 6.05 -7.32
CA LEU A 95 -2.46 6.58 -7.96
C LEU A 95 -3.53 6.86 -6.91
N ILE A 96 -4.16 8.03 -6.99
CA ILE A 96 -5.29 8.42 -6.14
C ILE A 96 -6.52 8.55 -7.01
N THR A 97 -7.55 7.77 -6.70
CA THR A 97 -8.81 7.76 -7.45
C THR A 97 -10.00 8.23 -6.63
N GLU A 98 -11.00 8.81 -7.31
CA GLU A 98 -12.30 9.10 -6.72
C GLU A 98 -13.20 7.86 -6.69
N HIS A 99 -13.11 7.02 -7.73
CA HIS A 99 -13.92 5.83 -7.94
C HIS A 99 -13.03 4.59 -7.95
N LEU A 100 -12.81 4.03 -6.74
CA LEU A 100 -11.97 2.85 -6.60
C LEU A 100 -12.56 1.61 -7.30
N PRO A 101 -13.88 1.33 -7.26
CA PRO A 101 -14.45 0.20 -7.98
C PRO A 101 -14.14 0.18 -9.48
N ASP A 102 -14.28 1.33 -10.16
CA ASP A 102 -14.02 1.43 -11.59
C ASP A 102 -12.56 1.06 -11.92
N LEU A 103 -11.63 1.48 -11.05
CA LEU A 103 -10.22 1.16 -11.21
C LEU A 103 -9.92 -0.32 -10.94
N LEU A 104 -10.63 -0.95 -9.99
CA LEU A 104 -10.50 -2.39 -9.75
C LEU A 104 -10.99 -3.20 -10.97
N ASP A 105 -12.05 -2.75 -11.62
CA ASP A 105 -12.51 -3.35 -12.90
C ASP A 105 -11.48 -3.21 -14.03
N GLU A 106 -10.72 -2.10 -14.07
CA GLU A 106 -9.62 -1.93 -15.01
C GLU A 106 -8.48 -2.92 -14.70
N LEU A 107 -8.13 -3.11 -13.43
CA LEU A 107 -7.11 -4.07 -13.02
C LEU A 107 -7.49 -5.52 -13.41
N HIS A 108 -8.76 -5.89 -13.30
CA HIS A 108 -9.24 -7.19 -13.76
C HIS A 108 -9.07 -7.39 -15.29
N LYS A 109 -9.30 -6.34 -16.09
CA LYS A 109 -9.06 -6.39 -17.54
C LYS A 109 -7.58 -6.59 -17.88
N GLU A 110 -6.69 -6.14 -17.01
CA GLU A 110 -5.24 -6.37 -17.10
C GLU A 110 -4.80 -7.72 -16.49
N ASN A 111 -5.76 -8.60 -16.15
CA ASN A 111 -5.53 -9.91 -15.52
C ASN A 111 -4.80 -9.84 -14.18
N ILE A 112 -4.99 -8.79 -13.41
CA ILE A 112 -4.44 -8.66 -12.06
C ILE A 112 -5.41 -9.26 -11.07
N ARG A 113 -4.95 -10.27 -10.33
CA ARG A 113 -5.78 -10.95 -9.34
C ARG A 113 -5.82 -10.15 -8.03
N LEU A 114 -7.02 -9.87 -7.54
CA LEU A 114 -7.25 -9.03 -6.38
C LEU A 114 -7.59 -9.88 -5.14
N TYR A 115 -6.88 -9.60 -4.06
CA TYR A 115 -7.03 -10.31 -2.78
C TYR A 115 -7.42 -9.34 -1.69
N ALA A 116 -8.58 -9.55 -1.07
CA ALA A 116 -9.03 -8.76 0.06
C ALA A 116 -8.61 -9.41 1.40
N ALA A 117 -7.89 -8.64 2.24
CA ALA A 117 -7.68 -9.02 3.64
C ALA A 117 -8.99 -8.84 4.40
N HIS A 118 -9.71 -9.93 4.65
CA HIS A 118 -11.07 -9.87 5.17
C HIS A 118 -11.36 -10.96 6.20
N LEU A 119 -12.09 -10.61 7.29
CA LEU A 119 -12.42 -11.55 8.37
C LEU A 119 -13.34 -12.71 7.93
N LYS A 120 -14.15 -12.50 6.88
CA LYS A 120 -14.99 -13.54 6.27
C LYS A 120 -14.19 -14.53 5.39
N GLY A 121 -12.87 -14.34 5.23
CA GLY A 121 -12.04 -15.26 4.47
C GLY A 121 -11.95 -16.63 5.14
N ASP A 122 -12.06 -17.69 4.36
CA ASP A 122 -11.96 -19.06 4.83
C ASP A 122 -10.56 -19.67 4.61
N THR A 123 -9.77 -19.03 3.74
CA THR A 123 -8.45 -19.51 3.34
C THR A 123 -7.35 -18.59 3.90
N TYR A 124 -6.32 -19.20 4.47
CA TYR A 124 -5.17 -18.45 4.98
C TYR A 124 -4.31 -17.88 3.85
N TYR A 125 -3.69 -16.73 4.11
CA TYR A 125 -2.95 -15.97 3.10
C TYR A 125 -1.78 -16.76 2.48
N ASP A 126 -1.16 -17.66 3.24
CA ASP A 126 -0.02 -18.49 2.83
C ASP A 126 -0.42 -19.69 1.95
N ALA A 127 -1.72 -19.96 1.80
CA ALA A 127 -2.25 -20.99 0.92
C ALA A 127 -2.53 -20.51 -0.52
N PHE A 128 -2.38 -19.22 -0.79
CA PHE A 128 -2.57 -18.65 -2.13
C PHE A 128 -1.25 -18.60 -2.91
N ASP A 129 -1.36 -18.62 -4.23
CA ASP A 129 -0.25 -18.37 -5.15
C ASP A 129 -0.22 -16.88 -5.56
N PHE A 130 0.86 -16.19 -5.18
CA PHE A 130 1.11 -14.78 -5.50
C PHE A 130 2.25 -14.58 -6.50
N THR A 131 2.62 -15.61 -7.25
CA THR A 131 3.71 -15.54 -8.23
C THR A 131 3.36 -14.71 -9.45
N GLY A 132 2.06 -14.71 -9.87
CA GLY A 132 1.54 -13.87 -10.94
C GLY A 132 1.21 -12.43 -10.51
N ALA A 133 0.65 -11.64 -11.45
CA ALA A 133 0.19 -10.27 -11.18
C ALA A 133 -0.90 -10.24 -10.10
N CYS A 134 -0.69 -9.47 -9.05
CA CYS A 134 -1.62 -9.42 -7.93
C CYS A 134 -1.73 -8.04 -7.27
N GLY A 135 -2.87 -7.80 -6.61
CA GLY A 135 -3.13 -6.64 -5.78
C GLY A 135 -3.76 -7.03 -4.44
N PHE A 136 -3.29 -6.41 -3.36
CA PHE A 136 -3.81 -6.63 -2.00
C PHE A 136 -4.66 -5.43 -1.57
N LEU A 137 -5.93 -5.67 -1.25
CA LEU A 137 -6.86 -4.68 -0.76
C LEU A 137 -6.79 -4.64 0.78
N ILE A 138 -6.51 -3.46 1.32
CA ILE A 138 -6.46 -3.18 2.75
C ILE A 138 -7.42 -2.03 3.04
N GLY A 139 -8.30 -2.25 4.00
CA GLY A 139 -9.30 -1.27 4.40
C GLY A 139 -8.88 -0.37 5.57
N ASN A 140 -9.84 0.42 6.01
CA ASN A 140 -9.76 1.29 7.17
C ASN A 140 -9.39 0.52 8.45
N GLU A 141 -8.66 1.16 9.36
CA GLU A 141 -8.15 0.53 10.59
C GLU A 141 -9.25 0.06 11.55
N GLY A 142 -10.39 0.75 11.54
CA GLY A 142 -11.52 0.43 12.43
C GLY A 142 -12.60 -0.43 11.77
N ASN A 143 -12.93 -0.12 10.52
CA ASN A 143 -14.07 -0.72 9.83
C ASN A 143 -13.67 -1.80 8.80
N GLY A 144 -12.38 -1.92 8.46
CA GLY A 144 -11.92 -2.79 7.38
C GLY A 144 -12.29 -2.25 6.00
N LEU A 145 -12.41 -3.13 5.03
CA LEU A 145 -12.93 -2.84 3.69
C LEU A 145 -14.45 -2.66 3.73
N SER A 146 -14.97 -1.74 2.93
CA SER A 146 -16.41 -1.69 2.64
C SER A 146 -16.85 -2.95 1.91
N ASP A 147 -18.14 -3.32 2.04
CA ASP A 147 -18.67 -4.47 1.29
C ASP A 147 -18.53 -4.26 -0.21
N GLU A 148 -18.73 -3.04 -0.71
CA GLU A 148 -18.56 -2.68 -2.12
C GLU A 148 -17.16 -2.99 -2.65
N ILE A 149 -16.11 -2.59 -1.91
CA ILE A 149 -14.71 -2.84 -2.33
C ILE A 149 -14.31 -4.29 -2.11
N ALA A 150 -14.78 -4.91 -1.03
CA ALA A 150 -14.50 -6.31 -0.75
C ALA A 150 -15.08 -7.22 -1.85
N GLU A 151 -16.28 -6.95 -2.35
CA GLU A 151 -16.94 -7.70 -3.42
C GLU A 151 -16.22 -7.60 -4.78
N CYS A 152 -15.39 -6.58 -4.98
CA CYS A 152 -14.53 -6.49 -6.15
C CYS A 152 -13.31 -7.43 -6.10
N ALA A 153 -13.03 -8.06 -4.97
CA ALA A 153 -11.89 -8.97 -4.87
C ALA A 153 -12.22 -10.37 -5.42
N ASP A 154 -11.23 -10.99 -6.09
CA ASP A 154 -11.35 -12.37 -6.56
C ASP A 154 -11.31 -13.38 -5.40
N CYS A 155 -10.61 -13.04 -4.32
CA CYS A 155 -10.42 -13.91 -3.18
C CYS A 155 -10.41 -13.13 -1.86
N TYR A 156 -11.04 -13.69 -0.84
CA TYR A 156 -10.86 -13.25 0.54
C TYR A 156 -9.78 -14.09 1.21
N LEU A 157 -8.78 -13.44 1.74
CA LEU A 157 -7.72 -14.09 2.50
C LEU A 157 -7.75 -13.68 3.96
N LYS A 158 -7.31 -14.59 4.80
CA LYS A 158 -7.27 -14.42 6.26
C LYS A 158 -5.86 -14.58 6.78
N ILE A 159 -5.47 -13.70 7.68
CA ILE A 159 -4.25 -13.89 8.48
C ILE A 159 -4.65 -14.69 9.72
N PRO A 160 -4.00 -15.84 9.98
CA PRO A 160 -4.32 -16.64 11.15
C PRO A 160 -4.03 -15.87 12.45
N MET A 161 -4.96 -15.92 13.38
CA MET A 161 -4.86 -15.24 14.67
C MET A 161 -4.93 -16.26 15.80
N GLU A 162 -4.04 -16.12 16.76
CA GLU A 162 -4.06 -16.89 17.99
C GLU A 162 -4.64 -16.06 19.16
N GLY A 163 -5.29 -16.70 20.09
CA GLY A 163 -5.81 -16.05 21.28
C GLY A 163 -7.11 -15.27 21.05
N LYS A 164 -7.22 -14.06 21.64
CA LYS A 164 -8.45 -13.25 21.66
C LYS A 164 -8.39 -12.01 20.73
N VAL A 165 -7.30 -11.86 20.02
CA VAL A 165 -7.13 -10.72 19.11
C VAL A 165 -7.85 -11.03 17.80
N GLU A 166 -8.72 -10.13 17.34
CA GLU A 166 -9.54 -10.32 16.14
C GLU A 166 -8.82 -9.90 14.86
N SER A 167 -7.92 -8.91 14.94
CA SER A 167 -7.20 -8.37 13.79
C SER A 167 -5.81 -7.83 14.17
N LEU A 168 -4.96 -7.62 13.18
CA LEU A 168 -3.70 -6.91 13.29
C LEU A 168 -3.86 -5.45 12.88
N ASN A 169 -2.87 -4.62 13.23
CA ASN A 169 -2.74 -3.29 12.66
C ASN A 169 -2.70 -3.37 11.12
N ALA A 170 -3.36 -2.44 10.43
CA ALA A 170 -3.50 -2.47 8.97
C ALA A 170 -2.15 -2.48 8.23
N ALA A 171 -1.14 -1.72 8.71
CA ALA A 171 0.19 -1.71 8.12
C ALA A 171 0.94 -3.04 8.34
N VAL A 172 0.70 -3.71 9.47
CA VAL A 172 1.26 -5.04 9.75
C VAL A 172 0.62 -6.08 8.84
N SER A 173 -0.70 -6.05 8.67
CA SER A 173 -1.41 -6.93 7.73
C SER A 173 -0.89 -6.76 6.30
N ALA A 174 -0.79 -5.52 5.83
CA ALA A 174 -0.23 -5.20 4.52
C ALA A 174 1.21 -5.74 4.37
N ALA A 175 2.05 -5.58 5.42
CA ALA A 175 3.43 -6.06 5.41
C ALA A 175 3.52 -7.57 5.23
N LEU A 176 2.70 -8.34 5.97
CA LEU A 176 2.67 -9.80 5.87
C LEU A 176 2.35 -10.26 4.44
N LEU A 177 1.32 -9.66 3.83
CA LEU A 177 0.88 -10.03 2.48
C LEU A 177 1.93 -9.68 1.42
N MET A 178 2.47 -8.46 1.48
CA MET A 178 3.50 -8.01 0.55
C MET A 178 4.78 -8.84 0.64
N TYR A 179 5.20 -9.20 1.86
CA TYR A 179 6.39 -10.02 2.05
C TYR A 179 6.17 -11.49 1.74
N GLU A 180 4.96 -12.02 1.89
CA GLU A 180 4.64 -13.37 1.41
C GLU A 180 4.71 -13.43 -0.13
N CYS A 181 4.15 -12.44 -0.83
CA CYS A 181 4.30 -12.33 -2.28
C CYS A 181 5.79 -12.27 -2.68
N LYS A 182 6.58 -11.42 -2.00
CA LYS A 182 8.03 -11.33 -2.23
C LYS A 182 8.74 -12.67 -2.01
N ARG A 183 8.41 -13.39 -0.93
CA ARG A 183 8.99 -14.71 -0.62
C ARG A 183 8.73 -15.70 -1.76
N GLN A 184 7.47 -15.82 -2.19
CA GLN A 184 7.10 -16.75 -3.26
C GLN A 184 7.82 -16.43 -4.57
N ARG A 185 7.93 -15.14 -4.92
CA ARG A 185 8.64 -14.69 -6.13
C ARG A 185 10.17 -14.82 -6.02
N GLY A 186 10.74 -14.72 -4.81
CA GLY A 186 12.17 -14.87 -4.55
C GLY A 186 12.65 -16.32 -4.67
N GLU A 187 11.88 -17.27 -4.23
CA GLU A 187 12.19 -18.71 -4.34
C GLU A 187 12.25 -19.18 -5.80
N HIS A 188 11.56 -18.50 -6.74
CA HIS A 188 11.66 -18.81 -8.17
C HIS A 188 12.95 -18.28 -8.81
N ASN A 189 13.61 -17.28 -8.22
CA ASN A 189 14.85 -16.70 -8.77
C ASN A 189 16.13 -17.43 -8.31
N GLU A 190 16.11 -18.16 -7.20
CA GLU A 190 17.27 -18.94 -6.73
C GLU A 190 17.56 -20.20 -7.58
N ASN A 191 16.62 -20.62 -8.40
CA ASN A 191 16.80 -21.72 -9.34
C ASN A 191 17.42 -21.30 -10.70
N MET A 192 17.85 -20.04 -10.84
CA MET A 192 18.49 -19.50 -12.04
C MET A 192 19.94 -19.05 -11.84
N VAL A 193 20.65 -19.60 -10.86
CA VAL A 193 22.10 -19.39 -10.67
C VAL A 193 22.83 -20.70 -10.81
#